data_7642039418bbdbab486744013db32a22
#
_entry.id   7642039418bbdbab486744013db32a22
#
_cell.length_a   1.000
_cell.length_b   1.000
_cell.length_c   1.000
_cell.angle_alpha   90.00
_cell.angle_beta   90.00
_cell.angle_gamma   90.00
#
_symmetry.space_group_name_H-M   'P 1'
#
loop_
_entity.id
_entity.type
_entity.pdbx_description
1 polymer ?
#
loop_
_entity_poly.entity_id
_entity_poly.type
_entity_poly.pdbx_seq_one_letter_code
_entity_poly.pdbx_strand_id
1 'polypeptide(L)'
;MITRYKPESGFVARSGGPDRKRPHDWIVWHFTHADNLPGIITAGRLLADSAVTPTTEVAYNPVKELRRHKVVAPDSRYPASMASDHVPFYIAARSPMLYVVCKGHSGYSGGAGPLVHLAVALGDIIDADLTWCASDGNAAASYTKFSRQVDTLGTFVDFDLLCQRQWHNTDDDPNRQSRRAAEILVYGHVPFELVSYVCCYNTETMTRVRTLLDPVGGVRKYVIKPGMYY
;
A
#
# COMPACT_ATOMS: atom_id res chain seq x y z
N MET A 1 4.28 6.59 18.81
CA MET A 1 5.65 6.72 18.24
C MET A 1 6.07 5.37 17.69
N ILE A 2 6.34 5.25 16.40
CA ILE A 2 6.84 3.99 15.82
C ILE A 2 8.28 3.83 16.25
N THR A 3 8.54 2.83 17.07
CA THR A 3 9.85 2.62 17.70
C THR A 3 10.71 1.64 16.92
N ARG A 4 10.11 0.77 16.12
CA ARG A 4 10.83 -0.25 15.33
C ARG A 4 10.33 -0.29 13.89
N TYR A 5 11.28 -0.46 13.02
CA TYR A 5 11.10 -0.62 11.58
C TYR A 5 11.73 -1.95 11.15
N LYS A 6 10.95 -2.81 10.50
CA LYS A 6 11.41 -4.11 9.98
C LYS A 6 11.48 -4.07 8.46
N PRO A 7 12.60 -3.61 7.88
CA PRO A 7 12.71 -3.39 6.44
C PRO A 7 12.55 -4.66 5.62
N GLU A 8 12.90 -5.80 6.16
CA GLU A 8 12.78 -7.10 5.51
C GLU A 8 11.34 -7.53 5.23
N SER A 9 10.40 -7.12 6.07
CA SER A 9 8.98 -7.39 5.89
C SER A 9 8.20 -6.18 5.38
N GLY A 10 8.73 -4.96 5.61
CA GLY A 10 8.01 -3.72 5.40
C GLY A 10 6.75 -3.57 6.25
N PHE A 11 6.62 -4.42 7.28
CA PHE A 11 5.46 -4.54 8.11
C PHE A 11 5.80 -4.03 9.51
N VAL A 12 5.24 -2.88 9.88
CA VAL A 12 5.61 -2.14 11.11
C VAL A 12 4.35 -1.76 11.86
N ALA A 13 4.39 -1.86 13.17
CA ALA A 13 3.35 -1.35 14.05
C ALA A 13 3.78 -0.07 14.77
N ARG A 14 2.81 0.76 15.20
CA ARG A 14 3.04 1.99 15.98
C ARG A 14 3.81 1.73 17.27
N SER A 15 3.58 0.61 17.91
CA SER A 15 4.06 0.27 19.25
C SER A 15 5.22 -0.72 19.28
N GLY A 16 6.01 -0.81 18.21
CA GLY A 16 7.28 -1.51 18.30
C GLY A 16 7.44 -2.79 17.50
N GLY A 17 6.57 -3.07 16.60
CA GLY A 17 6.65 -4.17 15.65
C GLY A 17 5.27 -4.65 15.25
N PRO A 18 5.14 -5.42 14.17
CA PRO A 18 3.86 -5.95 13.75
C PRO A 18 3.31 -6.86 14.86
N ASP A 19 2.04 -6.68 15.19
CA ASP A 19 1.32 -7.51 16.14
C ASP A 19 0.05 -8.01 15.49
N ARG A 20 -0.06 -9.32 15.36
CA ARG A 20 -1.24 -9.99 14.80
C ARG A 20 -2.53 -9.60 15.53
N LYS A 21 -2.44 -9.36 16.83
CA LYS A 21 -3.58 -9.05 17.71
C LYS A 21 -3.96 -7.57 17.72
N ARG A 22 -3.16 -6.72 17.08
CA ARG A 22 -3.39 -5.27 17.08
C ARG A 22 -3.33 -4.68 15.66
N PRO A 23 -4.25 -5.07 14.75
CA PRO A 23 -4.27 -4.57 13.38
C PRO A 23 -4.37 -3.03 13.31
N HIS A 24 -5.05 -2.40 14.26
CA HIS A 24 -5.14 -0.95 14.36
C HIS A 24 -3.77 -0.25 14.38
N ASP A 25 -2.74 -0.92 14.91
CA ASP A 25 -1.38 -0.38 14.95
C ASP A 25 -0.57 -0.64 13.66
N TRP A 26 -1.13 -1.34 12.67
CA TRP A 26 -0.40 -1.66 11.45
C TRP A 26 -0.11 -0.42 10.63
N ILE A 27 1.10 -0.35 10.06
CA ILE A 27 1.46 0.62 9.04
C ILE A 27 1.28 -0.02 7.67
N VAL A 28 0.50 0.63 6.83
CA VAL A 28 0.17 0.17 5.48
C VAL A 28 0.76 1.12 4.45
N TRP A 29 1.07 0.61 3.25
CA TRP A 29 2.01 1.22 2.32
C TRP A 29 1.39 1.39 0.94
N HIS A 30 1.29 2.63 0.51
CA HIS A 30 1.06 2.97 -0.89
C HIS A 30 2.38 3.35 -1.54
N PHE A 31 2.66 2.91 -2.76
CA PHE A 31 3.81 3.41 -3.49
C PHE A 31 3.38 4.08 -4.79
N THR A 32 4.12 5.12 -5.16
CA THR A 32 3.90 5.90 -6.38
C THR A 32 5.21 6.41 -6.94
N HIS A 33 5.18 7.01 -8.13
CA HIS A 33 6.33 7.73 -8.68
C HIS A 33 6.44 9.13 -8.03
N ALA A 34 7.65 9.64 -7.83
CA ALA A 34 7.87 10.98 -7.28
C ALA A 34 7.23 12.09 -8.12
N ASP A 35 7.07 11.90 -9.44
CA ASP A 35 6.39 12.84 -10.34
C ASP A 35 4.90 13.00 -10.04
N ASN A 36 4.28 12.07 -9.34
CA ASN A 36 2.87 12.14 -8.97
C ASN A 36 2.62 12.99 -7.71
N LEU A 37 3.67 13.26 -6.92
CA LEU A 37 3.53 14.00 -5.67
C LEU A 37 2.94 15.41 -5.84
N PRO A 38 3.33 16.22 -6.85
CA PRO A 38 2.71 17.53 -7.05
C PRO A 38 1.19 17.45 -7.20
N GLY A 39 0.67 16.48 -7.97
CA GLY A 39 -0.77 16.25 -8.13
C GLY A 39 -1.45 15.84 -6.83
N ILE A 40 -0.80 14.95 -6.04
CA ILE A 40 -1.29 14.52 -4.73
C ILE A 40 -1.36 15.70 -3.75
N ILE A 41 -0.32 16.55 -3.73
CA ILE A 41 -0.24 17.74 -2.88
C ILE A 41 -1.34 18.75 -3.26
N THR A 42 -1.49 19.04 -4.55
CA THR A 42 -2.51 19.95 -5.05
C THR A 42 -3.93 19.47 -4.71
N ALA A 43 -4.17 18.16 -4.83
CA ALA A 43 -5.45 17.56 -4.46
C ALA A 43 -5.66 17.48 -2.93
N GLY A 44 -4.60 17.60 -2.12
CA GLY A 44 -4.62 17.39 -0.68
C GLY A 44 -4.94 15.95 -0.27
N ARG A 45 -4.89 14.99 -1.21
CA ARG A 45 -5.30 13.59 -0.99
C ARG A 45 -4.72 12.64 -2.02
N LEU A 46 -4.60 11.36 -1.63
CA LEU A 46 -4.42 10.26 -2.58
C LEU A 46 -5.80 9.92 -3.15
N LEU A 47 -5.89 9.76 -4.45
CA LEU A 47 -7.13 9.40 -5.15
C LEU A 47 -7.09 7.95 -5.63
N ALA A 48 -8.26 7.33 -5.71
CA ALA A 48 -8.42 6.01 -6.33
C ALA A 48 -8.06 6.05 -7.84
N ASP A 49 -7.65 4.90 -8.40
CA ASP A 49 -7.26 4.80 -9.82
C ASP A 49 -8.38 5.24 -10.78
N SER A 50 -9.65 4.99 -10.44
CA SER A 50 -10.80 5.42 -11.23
C SER A 50 -11.02 6.94 -11.24
N ALA A 51 -10.41 7.67 -10.30
CA ALA A 51 -10.63 9.11 -10.09
C ALA A 51 -9.42 9.97 -10.47
N VAL A 52 -8.30 9.38 -10.92
CA VAL A 52 -7.08 10.12 -11.24
C VAL A 52 -6.38 9.56 -12.47
N THR A 53 -5.74 10.46 -13.23
CA THR A 53 -4.74 10.10 -14.23
C THR A 53 -3.38 10.53 -13.69
N PRO A 54 -2.48 9.59 -13.33
CA PRO A 54 -1.18 9.94 -12.77
C PRO A 54 -0.28 10.60 -13.83
N THR A 55 0.64 11.45 -13.41
CA THR A 55 1.68 12.02 -14.29
C THR A 55 2.60 10.91 -14.82
N THR A 56 2.97 9.98 -13.96
CA THR A 56 3.75 8.79 -14.31
C THR A 56 3.05 7.54 -13.82
N GLU A 57 2.62 6.71 -14.77
CA GLU A 57 2.02 5.41 -14.46
C GLU A 57 3.11 4.40 -14.12
N VAL A 58 2.97 3.73 -12.99
CA VAL A 58 3.91 2.70 -12.54
C VAL A 58 3.26 1.32 -12.42
N ALA A 59 1.95 1.27 -12.28
CA ALA A 59 1.24 0.02 -12.09
C ALA A 59 1.23 -0.83 -13.37
N TYR A 60 1.25 -2.15 -13.20
CA TYR A 60 1.19 -3.10 -14.31
C TYR A 60 -0.24 -3.13 -14.89
N ASN A 61 -0.40 -2.66 -16.13
CA ASN A 61 -1.69 -2.46 -16.78
C ASN A 61 -2.64 -3.67 -16.74
N PRO A 62 -2.20 -4.93 -16.96
CA PRO A 62 -3.11 -6.07 -16.86
C PRO A 62 -3.76 -6.22 -15.48
N VAL A 63 -3.06 -5.88 -14.40
CA VAL A 63 -3.63 -5.90 -13.05
C VAL A 63 -4.61 -4.75 -12.86
N LYS A 64 -4.34 -3.56 -13.41
CA LYS A 64 -5.28 -2.42 -13.39
C LYS A 64 -6.60 -2.79 -14.08
N GLU A 65 -6.55 -3.42 -15.25
CA GLU A 65 -7.76 -3.86 -15.95
C GLU A 65 -8.58 -4.85 -15.11
N LEU A 66 -7.95 -5.85 -14.49
CA LEU A 66 -8.63 -6.76 -13.59
C LEU A 66 -9.29 -6.04 -12.41
N ARG A 67 -8.64 -5.01 -11.85
CA ARG A 67 -9.19 -4.21 -10.74
C ARG A 67 -10.45 -3.43 -11.14
N ARG A 68 -10.56 -3.00 -12.39
CA ARG A 68 -11.76 -2.29 -12.92
C ARG A 68 -13.00 -3.18 -12.99
N HIS A 69 -12.83 -4.49 -12.97
CA HIS A 69 -13.91 -5.47 -13.05
C HIS A 69 -14.09 -6.28 -11.76
N LYS A 70 -13.22 -6.08 -10.77
CA LYS A 70 -13.31 -6.80 -9.49
C LYS A 70 -14.20 -6.05 -8.51
N VAL A 71 -15.37 -6.63 -8.23
CA VAL A 71 -16.30 -6.11 -7.22
C VAL A 71 -15.69 -6.25 -5.83
N VAL A 72 -15.79 -5.20 -5.02
CA VAL A 72 -15.42 -5.17 -3.61
C VAL A 72 -16.68 -5.15 -2.76
N ALA A 73 -16.93 -6.22 -2.02
CA ALA A 73 -18.14 -6.40 -1.22
C ALA A 73 -17.79 -7.14 0.10
N PRO A 74 -17.19 -6.45 1.09
CA PRO A 74 -16.90 -7.06 2.40
C PRO A 74 -18.16 -7.38 3.21
N ASP A 75 -19.20 -6.59 3.05
CA ASP A 75 -20.52 -6.78 3.67
C ASP A 75 -21.63 -6.06 2.88
N SER A 76 -22.89 -6.27 3.26
CA SER A 76 -24.06 -5.73 2.55
C SER A 76 -24.23 -4.20 2.66
N ARG A 77 -23.52 -3.53 3.55
CA ARG A 77 -23.56 -2.06 3.74
C ARG A 77 -22.42 -1.34 3.05
N TYR A 78 -21.50 -2.10 2.46
CA TYR A 78 -20.39 -1.50 1.73
C TYR A 78 -20.89 -0.88 0.41
N PRO A 79 -20.36 0.26 -0.02
CA PRO A 79 -20.78 0.86 -1.29
C PRO A 79 -20.49 -0.10 -2.46
N ALA A 80 -21.41 -0.13 -3.41
CA ALA A 80 -21.19 -0.88 -4.66
C ALA A 80 -20.00 -0.25 -5.39
N SER A 81 -18.91 -1.00 -5.51
CA SER A 81 -17.64 -0.48 -6.00
C SER A 81 -16.75 -1.56 -6.59
N MET A 82 -15.81 -1.12 -7.43
CA MET A 82 -14.75 -1.95 -7.98
C MET A 82 -13.44 -1.73 -7.21
N ALA A 83 -12.49 -2.65 -7.33
CA ALA A 83 -11.19 -2.49 -6.70
C ALA A 83 -10.43 -1.24 -7.19
N SER A 84 -10.71 -0.76 -8.41
CA SER A 84 -10.19 0.49 -8.96
C SER A 84 -10.73 1.74 -8.27
N ASP A 85 -11.87 1.65 -7.57
CA ASP A 85 -12.48 2.77 -6.85
C ASP A 85 -11.85 3.00 -5.46
N HIS A 86 -10.75 2.29 -5.18
CA HIS A 86 -10.06 2.32 -3.89
C HIS A 86 -8.60 2.72 -4.05
N VAL A 87 -8.11 3.48 -3.07
CA VAL A 87 -6.68 3.70 -2.88
C VAL A 87 -6.09 2.45 -2.21
N PRO A 88 -5.17 1.72 -2.87
CA PRO A 88 -4.58 0.51 -2.31
C PRO A 88 -3.42 0.82 -1.38
N PHE A 89 -3.39 0.16 -0.24
CA PHE A 89 -2.24 0.13 0.66
C PHE A 89 -1.85 -1.31 0.92
N TYR A 90 -0.65 -1.70 0.55
CA TYR A 90 -0.12 -3.02 0.87
C TYR A 90 0.14 -3.13 2.38
N ILE A 91 -0.28 -4.24 2.97
CA ILE A 91 0.04 -4.54 4.37
C ILE A 91 1.54 -4.79 4.50
N ALA A 92 2.15 -5.48 3.53
CA ALA A 92 3.60 -5.65 3.45
C ALA A 92 4.19 -4.73 2.37
N ALA A 93 5.05 -3.78 2.74
CA ALA A 93 5.62 -2.79 1.80
C ALA A 93 6.32 -3.44 0.60
N ARG A 94 7.05 -4.55 0.80
CA ARG A 94 7.64 -5.34 -0.28
C ARG A 94 6.60 -6.27 -0.89
N SER A 95 5.66 -5.70 -1.62
CA SER A 95 4.60 -6.42 -2.32
C SER A 95 5.09 -7.04 -3.63
N PRO A 96 4.40 -8.06 -4.16
CA PRO A 96 4.67 -8.58 -5.49
C PRO A 96 4.55 -7.53 -6.60
N MET A 97 3.61 -6.59 -6.49
CA MET A 97 3.49 -5.50 -7.47
C MET A 97 4.74 -4.62 -7.45
N LEU A 98 5.23 -4.24 -6.28
CA LEU A 98 6.49 -3.47 -6.18
C LEU A 98 7.66 -4.24 -6.81
N TYR A 99 7.71 -5.56 -6.66
CA TYR A 99 8.73 -6.38 -7.33
C TYR A 99 8.67 -6.24 -8.85
N VAL A 100 7.48 -6.38 -9.44
CA VAL A 100 7.27 -6.23 -10.89
C VAL A 100 7.71 -4.84 -11.36
N VAL A 101 7.31 -3.80 -10.63
CA VAL A 101 7.66 -2.41 -10.96
C VAL A 101 9.18 -2.16 -10.85
N CYS A 102 9.82 -2.62 -9.78
CA CYS A 102 11.27 -2.46 -9.63
C CYS A 102 12.09 -3.22 -10.67
N LYS A 103 11.60 -4.38 -11.15
CA LYS A 103 12.24 -5.16 -12.21
C LYS A 103 11.96 -4.63 -13.62
N GLY A 104 10.96 -3.79 -13.76
CA GLY A 104 10.50 -3.23 -15.03
C GLY A 104 9.48 -4.10 -15.73
N HIS A 105 8.60 -3.46 -16.47
CA HIS A 105 7.59 -4.07 -17.34
C HIS A 105 7.29 -3.14 -18.53
N SER A 106 6.42 -3.56 -19.47
CA SER A 106 6.15 -2.84 -20.71
C SER A 106 5.69 -1.39 -20.57
N GLY A 107 5.14 -1.01 -19.40
CA GLY A 107 4.66 0.35 -19.11
C GLY A 107 5.59 1.16 -18.20
N TYR A 108 6.60 0.53 -17.58
CA TYR A 108 7.50 1.20 -16.65
C TYR A 108 8.87 0.51 -16.56
N SER A 109 9.93 1.26 -16.74
CA SER A 109 11.33 0.79 -16.69
C SER A 109 12.24 1.61 -15.76
N GLY A 110 11.67 2.51 -14.95
CA GLY A 110 12.44 3.42 -14.07
C GLY A 110 13.06 2.76 -12.84
N GLY A 111 12.77 1.48 -12.59
CA GLY A 111 13.30 0.77 -11.42
C GLY A 111 12.79 1.33 -10.08
N ALA A 112 13.52 1.08 -9.01
CA ALA A 112 13.16 1.50 -7.65
C ALA A 112 13.49 2.98 -7.36
N GLY A 113 14.47 3.56 -8.08
CA GLY A 113 15.03 4.88 -7.79
C GLY A 113 14.00 5.97 -7.57
N PRO A 114 13.10 6.25 -8.54
CA PRO A 114 12.12 7.33 -8.44
C PRO A 114 10.85 6.96 -7.65
N LEU A 115 10.75 5.74 -7.11
CA LEU A 115 9.57 5.32 -6.36
C LEU A 115 9.59 5.84 -4.92
N VAL A 116 8.42 6.19 -4.43
CA VAL A 116 8.18 6.71 -3.09
C VAL A 116 7.12 5.86 -2.41
N HIS A 117 7.41 5.35 -1.21
CA HIS A 117 6.40 4.81 -0.33
C HIS A 117 5.79 5.89 0.54
N LEU A 118 4.47 5.96 0.53
CA LEU A 118 3.65 6.76 1.42
C LEU A 118 2.97 5.81 2.42
N ALA A 119 3.16 6.03 3.70
CA ALA A 119 2.65 5.12 4.73
C ALA A 119 1.67 5.81 5.66
N VAL A 120 0.61 5.08 5.97
CA VAL A 120 -0.47 5.48 6.87
C VAL A 120 -0.64 4.40 7.94
N ALA A 121 -1.01 4.76 9.16
CA ALA A 121 -1.44 3.76 10.11
C ALA A 121 -2.89 3.35 9.82
N LEU A 122 -3.21 2.06 9.87
CA LEU A 122 -4.57 1.57 9.67
C LEU A 122 -5.54 2.22 10.67
N GLY A 123 -5.09 2.43 11.91
CA GLY A 123 -5.86 3.16 12.92
C GLY A 123 -6.21 4.59 12.51
N ASP A 124 -5.32 5.31 11.82
CA ASP A 124 -5.62 6.67 11.35
C ASP A 124 -6.71 6.66 10.26
N ILE A 125 -6.75 5.60 9.41
CA ILE A 125 -7.83 5.37 8.42
C ILE A 125 -9.17 5.14 9.12
N ILE A 126 -9.16 4.31 10.18
CA ILE A 126 -10.36 3.93 10.95
C ILE A 126 -10.87 5.14 11.74
N ASP A 127 -9.98 5.84 12.45
CA ASP A 127 -10.31 6.98 13.32
C ASP A 127 -10.82 8.19 12.50
N ALA A 128 -10.43 8.29 11.23
CA ALA A 128 -10.94 9.30 10.29
C ALA A 128 -12.30 8.90 9.65
N ASP A 129 -12.90 7.80 10.09
CA ASP A 129 -14.18 7.25 9.58
C ASP A 129 -14.20 7.04 8.06
N LEU A 130 -13.06 6.71 7.47
CA LEU A 130 -12.98 6.43 6.04
C LEU A 130 -13.60 5.06 5.74
N THR A 131 -14.26 4.96 4.60
CA THR A 131 -14.77 3.67 4.12
C THR A 131 -13.62 2.80 3.62
N TRP A 132 -13.37 1.67 4.26
CA TRP A 132 -12.25 0.80 3.95
C TRP A 132 -12.59 -0.68 4.07
N CYS A 133 -11.80 -1.54 3.48
CA CYS A 133 -11.77 -2.98 3.75
C CYS A 133 -10.35 -3.53 3.56
N ALA A 134 -10.11 -4.74 4.08
CA ALA A 134 -8.92 -5.52 3.79
C ALA A 134 -9.23 -6.60 2.76
N SER A 135 -8.25 -6.94 1.93
CA SER A 135 -8.25 -8.16 1.11
C SER A 135 -7.31 -9.21 1.73
N ASP A 136 -7.64 -10.49 1.58
CA ASP A 136 -6.80 -11.60 2.04
C ASP A 136 -5.64 -11.93 1.07
N GLY A 137 -5.57 -11.21 -0.05
CA GLY A 137 -4.55 -11.35 -1.08
C GLY A 137 -4.68 -10.26 -2.14
N ASN A 138 -4.16 -10.52 -3.34
CA ASN A 138 -4.26 -9.60 -4.46
C ASN A 138 -5.73 -9.23 -4.74
N ALA A 139 -6.09 -7.97 -4.55
CA ALA A 139 -7.45 -7.49 -4.71
C ALA A 139 -8.01 -7.65 -6.14
N ALA A 140 -7.16 -7.87 -7.14
CA ALA A 140 -7.59 -8.15 -8.52
C ALA A 140 -7.97 -9.62 -8.77
N ALA A 141 -7.59 -10.55 -7.89
CA ALA A 141 -7.86 -11.97 -8.11
C ALA A 141 -9.33 -12.32 -7.86
N SER A 142 -9.89 -13.23 -8.66
CA SER A 142 -11.31 -13.60 -8.60
C SER A 142 -11.72 -14.22 -7.26
N TYR A 143 -10.82 -14.99 -6.65
CA TYR A 143 -11.02 -15.72 -5.40
C TYR A 143 -10.72 -14.92 -4.13
N THR A 144 -10.23 -13.68 -4.25
CA THR A 144 -9.92 -12.82 -3.11
C THR A 144 -11.18 -12.45 -2.34
N LYS A 145 -11.11 -12.58 -1.03
CA LYS A 145 -12.13 -12.20 -0.06
C LYS A 145 -11.81 -10.85 0.55
N PHE A 146 -12.86 -10.19 1.03
CA PHE A 146 -12.76 -8.89 1.69
C PHE A 146 -13.35 -8.93 3.09
N SER A 147 -12.81 -8.13 4.02
CA SER A 147 -13.29 -8.00 5.39
C SER A 147 -13.06 -6.59 5.95
N ARG A 148 -13.97 -6.12 6.82
CA ARG A 148 -13.84 -4.88 7.60
C ARG A 148 -13.70 -5.13 9.10
N GLN A 149 -13.58 -6.38 9.52
CA GLN A 149 -13.55 -6.76 10.93
C GLN A 149 -12.12 -6.61 11.47
N VAL A 150 -11.82 -5.49 12.11
CA VAL A 150 -10.49 -5.15 12.63
C VAL A 150 -9.93 -6.26 13.52
N ASP A 151 -10.74 -6.75 14.47
CA ASP A 151 -10.30 -7.74 15.48
C ASP A 151 -9.85 -9.06 14.88
N THR A 152 -10.34 -9.41 13.69
CA THR A 152 -10.02 -10.66 13.01
C THR A 152 -8.99 -10.51 11.89
N LEU A 153 -8.56 -9.30 11.55
CA LEU A 153 -7.63 -9.08 10.42
C LEU A 153 -6.34 -9.90 10.52
N GLY A 154 -5.80 -10.06 11.73
CA GLY A 154 -4.57 -10.82 11.93
C GLY A 154 -4.68 -12.31 11.62
N THR A 155 -5.91 -12.84 11.54
CA THR A 155 -6.20 -14.22 11.11
C THR A 155 -6.83 -14.28 9.72
N PHE A 156 -7.42 -13.18 9.27
CA PHE A 156 -7.99 -13.04 7.94
C PHE A 156 -6.92 -13.02 6.85
N VAL A 157 -5.83 -12.29 7.08
CA VAL A 157 -4.65 -12.27 6.20
C VAL A 157 -3.65 -13.35 6.61
N ASP A 158 -2.82 -13.80 5.69
CA ASP A 158 -1.69 -14.68 6.00
C ASP A 158 -0.54 -13.87 6.67
N PHE A 159 -0.74 -13.58 7.97
CA PHE A 159 0.16 -12.74 8.74
C PHE A 159 1.61 -13.27 8.74
N ASP A 160 1.78 -14.59 8.83
CA ASP A 160 3.10 -15.20 8.88
C ASP A 160 3.84 -15.01 7.54
N LEU A 161 3.15 -15.17 6.42
CA LEU A 161 3.70 -14.90 5.09
C LEU A 161 4.01 -13.40 4.90
N LEU A 162 3.16 -12.50 5.40
CA LEU A 162 3.40 -11.06 5.34
C LEU A 162 4.66 -10.64 6.09
N CYS A 163 5.09 -11.40 7.08
CA CYS A 163 6.33 -11.18 7.81
C CYS A 163 7.56 -11.84 7.17
N GLN A 164 7.40 -12.73 6.17
CA GLN A 164 8.50 -13.42 5.52
C GLN A 164 9.16 -12.58 4.45
N ARG A 165 10.46 -12.80 4.25
CA ARG A 165 11.20 -12.20 3.14
C ARG A 165 10.95 -12.92 1.81
N GLN A 166 10.84 -14.23 1.85
CA GLN A 166 10.56 -15.08 0.69
C GLN A 166 9.06 -15.36 0.60
N TRP A 167 8.46 -14.99 -0.50
CA TRP A 167 7.02 -15.07 -0.72
C TRP A 167 6.64 -15.68 -2.07
N HIS A 168 7.60 -16.17 -2.84
CA HIS A 168 7.33 -16.81 -4.12
C HIS A 168 6.48 -18.07 -3.91
N ASN A 169 5.69 -18.39 -4.91
CA ASN A 169 4.96 -19.64 -4.96
C ASN A 169 5.91 -20.83 -4.90
N THR A 170 5.47 -21.91 -4.28
CA THR A 170 6.15 -23.22 -4.24
C THR A 170 5.21 -24.27 -4.78
N ASP A 171 5.72 -25.46 -5.07
CA ASP A 171 4.91 -26.58 -5.55
C ASP A 171 3.83 -26.96 -4.52
N ASP A 172 4.18 -26.92 -3.23
CA ASP A 172 3.28 -27.23 -2.13
C ASP A 172 2.30 -26.09 -1.80
N ASP A 173 2.62 -24.85 -2.21
CA ASP A 173 1.82 -23.66 -1.90
C ASP A 173 1.84 -22.65 -3.08
N PRO A 174 1.01 -22.86 -4.10
CA PRO A 174 1.00 -22.06 -5.33
C PRO A 174 0.35 -20.68 -5.18
N ASN A 175 -0.20 -20.33 -4.01
CA ASN A 175 -0.93 -19.07 -3.80
C ASN A 175 -0.20 -18.07 -2.89
N ARG A 176 1.06 -18.31 -2.53
CA ARG A 176 1.86 -17.43 -1.65
C ARG A 176 1.96 -16.01 -2.20
N GLN A 177 2.27 -15.88 -3.49
CA GLN A 177 2.38 -14.58 -4.16
C GLN A 177 1.08 -13.77 -4.06
N SER A 178 -0.07 -14.40 -4.23
CA SER A 178 -1.35 -13.72 -4.10
C SER A 178 -1.60 -13.26 -2.67
N ARG A 179 -1.43 -14.13 -1.67
CA ARG A 179 -1.63 -13.78 -0.26
C ARG A 179 -0.64 -12.72 0.24
N ARG A 180 0.61 -12.71 -0.29
CA ARG A 180 1.60 -11.66 -0.01
C ARG A 180 1.14 -10.28 -0.48
N ALA A 181 0.26 -10.20 -1.46
CA ALA A 181 -0.29 -8.97 -2.00
C ALA A 181 -1.56 -8.51 -1.26
N ALA A 182 -1.80 -8.95 -0.02
CA ALA A 182 -2.90 -8.48 0.81
C ALA A 182 -2.84 -6.95 1.00
N GLU A 183 -4.00 -6.31 0.88
CA GLU A 183 -4.15 -4.86 0.81
C GLU A 183 -5.19 -4.35 1.81
N ILE A 184 -5.01 -3.12 2.28
CA ILE A 184 -6.08 -2.27 2.79
C ILE A 184 -6.54 -1.39 1.64
N LEU A 185 -7.81 -1.42 1.33
CA LEU A 185 -8.47 -0.70 0.26
C LEU A 185 -9.31 0.41 0.87
N VAL A 186 -9.04 1.67 0.55
CA VAL A 186 -9.80 2.83 1.05
C VAL A 186 -10.61 3.43 -0.10
N TYR A 187 -11.93 3.45 0.05
CA TYR A 187 -12.84 3.91 -0.99
C TYR A 187 -12.66 5.40 -1.33
N GLY A 188 -12.57 5.70 -2.60
CA GLY A 188 -12.50 7.04 -3.15
C GLY A 188 -11.16 7.74 -2.93
N HIS A 189 -10.82 8.08 -1.71
CA HIS A 189 -9.61 8.86 -1.42
C HIS A 189 -9.10 8.69 0.00
N VAL A 190 -7.83 9.10 0.21
CA VAL A 190 -7.21 9.21 1.54
C VAL A 190 -6.62 10.62 1.70
N PRO A 191 -7.01 11.41 2.71
CA PRO A 191 -6.41 12.71 2.99
C PRO A 191 -4.90 12.61 3.16
N PHE A 192 -4.15 13.54 2.53
CA PHE A 192 -2.68 13.50 2.57
C PHE A 192 -2.13 13.68 3.99
N GLU A 193 -2.84 14.38 4.85
CA GLU A 193 -2.49 14.60 6.27
C GLU A 193 -2.37 13.30 7.08
N LEU A 194 -3.00 12.20 6.64
CA LEU A 194 -2.84 10.89 7.25
C LEU A 194 -1.51 10.22 6.89
N VAL A 195 -0.80 10.70 5.85
CA VAL A 195 0.52 10.18 5.48
C VAL A 195 1.54 10.59 6.53
N SER A 196 1.92 9.65 7.36
CA SER A 196 2.84 9.91 8.48
C SER A 196 4.29 9.54 8.18
N TYR A 197 4.54 8.67 7.18
CA TYR A 197 5.88 8.22 6.80
C TYR A 197 6.07 8.28 5.30
N VAL A 198 7.26 8.72 4.90
CA VAL A 198 7.72 8.68 3.52
C VAL A 198 9.03 7.93 3.46
N CYS A 199 9.09 6.89 2.63
CA CYS A 199 10.29 6.11 2.43
C CYS A 199 10.72 6.18 0.96
N CYS A 200 12.01 6.47 0.72
CA CYS A 200 12.62 6.50 -0.60
C CYS A 200 13.73 5.48 -0.71
N TYR A 201 14.01 5.06 -1.94
CA TYR A 201 15.10 4.15 -2.25
C TYR A 201 16.47 4.80 -2.03
N ASN A 202 16.65 6.08 -2.44
CA ASN A 202 17.93 6.78 -2.44
C ASN A 202 17.79 8.23 -1.96
N THR A 203 18.94 8.88 -1.78
CA THR A 203 19.06 10.27 -1.32
C THR A 203 18.54 11.27 -2.34
N GLU A 204 18.76 11.04 -3.64
CA GLU A 204 18.32 11.94 -4.72
C GLU A 204 16.81 12.11 -4.69
N THR A 205 16.08 10.99 -4.73
CA THR A 205 14.61 11.00 -4.63
C THR A 205 14.14 11.59 -3.30
N MET A 206 14.82 11.28 -2.19
CA MET A 206 14.47 11.86 -0.89
C MET A 206 14.62 13.38 -0.87
N THR A 207 15.68 13.92 -1.44
CA THR A 207 15.90 15.38 -1.51
C THR A 207 14.75 16.05 -2.28
N ARG A 208 14.42 15.50 -3.45
CA ARG A 208 13.30 15.99 -4.27
C ARG A 208 11.97 15.92 -3.51
N VAL A 209 11.70 14.81 -2.86
CA VAL A 209 10.47 14.57 -2.09
C VAL A 209 10.35 15.57 -0.94
N ARG A 210 11.42 15.82 -0.20
CA ARG A 210 11.42 16.80 0.89
C ARG A 210 11.18 18.22 0.38
N THR A 211 11.80 18.62 -0.74
CA THR A 211 11.53 19.93 -1.35
C THR A 211 10.03 20.14 -1.62
N LEU A 212 9.30 19.08 -2.00
CA LEU A 212 7.87 19.14 -2.26
C LEU A 212 7.02 19.08 -0.98
N LEU A 213 7.39 18.23 -0.02
CA LEU A 213 6.55 17.89 1.12
C LEU A 213 6.82 18.71 2.39
N ASP A 214 8.06 19.18 2.62
CA ASP A 214 8.37 19.96 3.81
C ASP A 214 7.52 21.25 3.93
N PRO A 215 7.22 21.99 2.81
CA PRO A 215 6.32 23.14 2.89
C PRO A 215 4.85 22.79 3.21
N VAL A 216 4.41 21.57 2.88
CA VAL A 216 3.03 21.10 3.14
C VAL A 216 2.85 20.69 4.61
N GLY A 217 3.91 20.14 5.22
CA GLY A 217 3.87 19.60 6.56
C GLY A 217 3.15 18.23 6.66
N GLY A 218 2.88 17.79 7.90
CA GLY A 218 2.14 16.55 8.16
C GLY A 218 3.00 15.29 8.19
N VAL A 219 4.03 15.17 7.38
CA VAL A 219 4.92 14.00 7.38
C VAL A 219 5.76 13.96 8.67
N ARG A 220 5.57 12.90 9.45
CA ARG A 220 6.26 12.72 10.74
C ARG A 220 7.66 12.16 10.60
N LYS A 221 7.92 11.39 9.54
CA LYS A 221 9.21 10.74 9.35
C LYS A 221 9.55 10.50 7.88
N TYR A 222 10.76 10.91 7.51
CA TYR A 222 11.39 10.59 6.23
C TYR A 222 12.49 9.54 6.43
N VAL A 223 12.53 8.54 5.55
CA VAL A 223 13.45 7.39 5.68
C VAL A 223 14.02 7.01 4.31
N ILE A 224 15.34 6.86 4.23
CA ILE A 224 16.00 6.25 3.08
C ILE A 224 16.26 4.79 3.44
N LYS A 225 15.58 3.84 2.78
CA LYS A 225 15.66 2.41 3.06
C LYS A 225 15.57 1.58 1.77
N PRO A 226 16.71 1.36 1.08
CA PRO A 226 16.73 0.51 -0.13
C PRO A 226 16.15 -0.90 0.11
N GLY A 227 16.32 -1.46 1.32
CA GLY A 227 15.75 -2.75 1.70
C GLY A 227 14.23 -2.85 1.71
N MET A 228 13.50 -1.72 1.56
CA MET A 228 12.04 -1.71 1.35
C MET A 228 11.65 -1.95 -0.11
N TYR A 229 12.61 -2.01 -1.02
CA TYR A 229 12.44 -2.19 -2.47
C TYR A 229 13.08 -3.50 -2.93
N TYR A 230 13.23 -3.69 -4.25
CA TYR A 230 13.81 -4.88 -4.89
C TYR A 230 14.95 -4.50 -5.84
#